data_1e396c8366e6a2ca4d6b472d8e9d7c9e
#
_entry.id   1e396c8366e6a2ca4d6b472d8e9d7c9e
#
_cell.length_a   1.000
_cell.length_b   1.000
_cell.length_c   1.000
_cell.angle_alpha   90.00
_cell.angle_beta   90.00
_cell.angle_gamma   90.00
#
_symmetry.space_group_name_H-M   'P 1'
#
loop_
_entity.id
_entity.type
_entity.pdbx_description
1 polymer ?
#
loop_
_entity_poly.entity_id
_entity_poly.type
_entity_poly.pdbx_seq_one_letter_code
_entity_poly.pdbx_strand_id
1 'polypeptide(L)'
;MTEQTVLALITCQTYPEPSDNLKTLAACLESMGVKTVFDAWQNHPSVPFLLPLCAWDYAAEPEAFRQWLEHAGQAGQCFINPPELMAWNMEKTYLCDLAERGAQVIPSVFVPLQKTELADILNQQGWTEAVIKPAFGQSGKGVVKVCAEALDVNMADYP
;
A
#
# COMPACT_ATOMS: atom_id res chain seq x y z
N MET A 1 -27.34 12.57 25.20
CA MET A 1 -25.98 13.01 24.81
C MET A 1 -25.63 12.20 23.59
N THR A 2 -25.59 12.81 22.40
CA THR A 2 -25.12 12.14 21.18
C THR A 2 -23.64 11.85 21.37
N GLU A 3 -23.26 10.60 21.39
CA GLU A 3 -21.86 10.17 21.44
C GLU A 3 -21.16 10.78 20.22
N GLN A 4 -20.12 11.59 20.44
CA GLN A 4 -19.44 12.28 19.37
C GLN A 4 -18.65 11.26 18.55
N THR A 5 -18.91 11.17 17.25
CA THR A 5 -18.19 10.30 16.35
C THR A 5 -16.70 10.66 16.33
N VAL A 6 -15.83 9.71 16.63
CA VAL A 6 -14.37 9.87 16.60
C VAL A 6 -13.80 9.07 15.45
N LEU A 7 -12.99 9.73 14.60
CA LEU A 7 -12.29 9.14 13.47
C LEU A 7 -10.78 9.26 13.66
N ALA A 8 -10.05 8.16 13.62
CA ALA A 8 -8.60 8.19 13.53
C ALA A 8 -8.15 8.32 12.08
N LEU A 9 -7.41 9.37 11.80
CA LEU A 9 -6.64 9.56 10.58
C LEU A 9 -5.29 8.89 10.78
N ILE A 10 -5.13 7.71 10.20
CA ILE A 10 -4.01 6.82 10.51
C ILE A 10 -2.75 7.25 9.78
N THR A 11 -1.69 7.43 10.56
CA THR A 11 -0.31 7.65 10.14
C THR A 11 0.54 6.38 10.34
N CYS A 12 1.85 6.52 10.45
CA CYS A 12 2.76 5.43 10.74
C CYS A 12 3.93 5.91 11.62
N GLN A 13 4.62 5.00 12.29
CA GLN A 13 5.72 5.36 13.21
C GLN A 13 6.90 5.99 12.47
N THR A 14 7.17 5.58 11.23
CA THR A 14 8.24 6.17 10.40
C THR A 14 7.95 7.63 10.04
N TYR A 15 6.66 7.98 9.90
CA TYR A 15 6.18 9.34 9.59
C TYR A 15 5.02 9.69 10.52
N PRO A 16 5.29 9.97 11.81
CA PRO A 16 4.23 10.18 12.80
C PRO A 16 3.49 11.51 12.61
N GLU A 17 4.18 12.51 12.07
CA GLU A 17 3.60 13.83 11.84
C GLU A 17 2.66 13.81 10.62
N PRO A 18 1.41 14.25 10.78
CA PRO A 18 0.47 14.29 9.67
C PRO A 18 0.92 15.30 8.61
N SER A 19 0.76 14.93 7.33
CA SER A 19 0.99 15.85 6.21
C SER A 19 0.02 17.04 6.25
N ASP A 20 0.35 18.14 5.58
CA ASP A 20 -0.51 19.34 5.54
C ASP A 20 -1.87 19.03 4.89
N ASN A 21 -1.92 18.14 3.91
CA ASN A 21 -3.18 17.68 3.33
C ASN A 21 -4.04 16.93 4.36
N LEU A 22 -3.41 16.10 5.20
CA LEU A 22 -4.12 15.36 6.23
C LEU A 22 -4.63 16.29 7.35
N LYS A 23 -3.85 17.32 7.72
CA LYS A 23 -4.29 18.37 8.65
C LYS A 23 -5.47 19.16 8.10
N THR A 24 -5.43 19.50 6.81
CA THR A 24 -6.54 20.19 6.13
C THR A 24 -7.81 19.35 6.12
N LEU A 25 -7.69 18.05 5.83
CA LEU A 25 -8.80 17.11 5.90
C LEU A 25 -9.39 17.04 7.32
N ALA A 26 -8.53 16.94 8.34
CA ALA A 26 -8.96 16.93 9.74
C ALA A 26 -9.78 18.18 10.10
N ALA A 27 -9.26 19.37 9.76
CA ALA A 27 -9.95 20.63 10.02
C ALA A 27 -11.32 20.72 9.31
N CYS A 28 -11.41 20.19 8.07
CA CYS A 28 -12.68 20.13 7.35
C CYS A 28 -13.67 19.19 8.04
N LEU A 29 -13.25 17.99 8.43
CA LEU A 29 -14.09 17.03 9.14
C LEU A 29 -14.57 17.56 10.49
N GLU A 30 -13.70 18.23 11.24
CA GLU A 30 -14.05 18.88 12.52
C GLU A 30 -15.07 19.98 12.34
N SER A 31 -14.99 20.77 11.26
CA SER A 31 -15.99 21.78 10.93
C SER A 31 -17.38 21.18 10.64
N MET A 32 -17.41 19.89 10.26
CA MET A 32 -18.63 19.11 10.02
C MET A 32 -19.09 18.33 11.26
N GLY A 33 -18.44 18.50 12.41
CA GLY A 33 -18.81 17.86 13.67
C GLY A 33 -18.21 16.46 13.89
N VAL A 34 -17.27 16.02 13.05
CA VAL A 34 -16.52 14.76 13.24
C VAL A 34 -15.25 15.07 14.02
N LYS A 35 -15.10 14.49 15.20
CA LYS A 35 -13.86 14.60 15.97
C LYS A 35 -12.77 13.75 15.31
N THR A 36 -11.61 14.36 15.03
CA THR A 36 -10.47 13.65 14.45
C THR A 36 -9.34 13.46 15.46
N VAL A 37 -8.58 12.38 15.29
CA VAL A 37 -7.32 12.12 15.99
C VAL A 37 -6.31 11.59 14.99
N PHE A 38 -5.02 11.89 15.18
CA PHE A 38 -3.94 11.28 14.41
C PHE A 38 -3.29 10.19 15.26
N ASP A 39 -3.07 9.03 14.67
CA ASP A 39 -2.36 7.95 15.36
C ASP A 39 -1.68 7.03 14.35
N ALA A 40 -0.55 6.44 14.74
CA ALA A 40 0.13 5.46 13.91
C ALA A 40 -0.59 4.09 14.01
N TRP A 41 -0.66 3.37 12.89
CA TRP A 41 -1.31 2.04 12.89
C TRP A 41 -0.65 1.06 13.87
N GLN A 42 0.67 1.18 14.09
CA GLN A 42 1.43 0.36 15.03
C GLN A 42 1.03 0.57 16.51
N ASN A 43 0.38 1.68 16.81
CA ASN A 43 -0.13 1.96 18.16
C ASN A 43 -1.47 1.27 18.46
N HIS A 44 -2.07 0.60 17.48
CA HIS A 44 -3.36 -0.06 17.59
C HIS A 44 -4.47 0.86 18.14
N PRO A 45 -4.75 2.00 17.47
CA PRO A 45 -5.70 2.99 17.97
C PRO A 45 -7.08 2.38 18.26
N SER A 46 -7.61 2.66 19.45
CA SER A 46 -8.87 2.11 19.94
C SER A 46 -10.00 3.14 19.80
N VAL A 47 -10.38 3.46 18.55
CA VAL A 47 -11.52 4.32 18.21
C VAL A 47 -12.43 3.61 17.22
N PRO A 48 -13.73 4.00 17.12
CA PRO A 48 -14.69 3.25 16.30
C PRO A 48 -14.43 3.33 14.80
N PHE A 49 -13.84 4.42 14.28
CA PHE A 49 -13.61 4.62 12.86
C PHE A 49 -12.14 4.87 12.55
N LEU A 50 -11.62 4.19 11.52
CA LEU A 50 -10.22 4.25 11.08
C LEU A 50 -10.14 4.63 9.61
N LEU A 51 -9.31 5.61 9.27
CA LEU A 51 -9.02 6.04 7.90
C LEU A 51 -7.51 6.01 7.63
N PRO A 52 -6.97 4.89 7.09
CA PRO A 52 -5.55 4.72 6.82
C PRO A 52 -5.12 5.44 5.53
N LEU A 53 -4.79 6.73 5.61
CA LEU A 53 -4.32 7.53 4.48
C LEU A 53 -2.80 7.69 4.43
N CYS A 54 -2.13 7.59 5.57
CA CYS A 54 -0.68 7.86 5.69
C CYS A 54 0.09 6.71 6.37
N ALA A 55 -0.39 5.48 6.27
CA ALA A 55 0.28 4.27 6.75
C ALA A 55 1.42 3.85 5.81
N TRP A 56 2.30 4.78 5.44
CA TRP A 56 3.24 4.61 4.31
C TRP A 56 4.35 3.60 4.56
N ASP A 57 4.61 3.21 5.80
CA ASP A 57 5.63 2.21 6.14
C ASP A 57 5.12 0.75 6.09
N TYR A 58 3.83 0.53 5.79
CA TYR A 58 3.27 -0.82 5.69
C TYR A 58 4.06 -1.76 4.76
N ALA A 59 4.69 -1.20 3.72
CA ALA A 59 5.47 -1.99 2.76
C ALA A 59 6.75 -2.60 3.36
N ALA A 60 7.26 -2.03 4.47
CA ALA A 60 8.38 -2.60 5.22
C ALA A 60 7.94 -3.71 6.19
N GLU A 61 6.69 -3.67 6.64
CA GLU A 61 6.10 -4.61 7.59
C GLU A 61 4.74 -5.13 7.12
N PRO A 62 4.66 -5.72 5.90
CA PRO A 62 3.36 -6.02 5.27
C PRO A 62 2.53 -7.02 6.08
N GLU A 63 3.17 -7.99 6.73
CA GLU A 63 2.48 -8.99 7.53
C GLU A 63 1.93 -8.39 8.83
N ALA A 64 2.70 -7.54 9.50
CA ALA A 64 2.23 -6.85 10.70
C ALA A 64 1.05 -5.91 10.40
N PHE A 65 1.11 -5.22 9.26
CA PHE A 65 0.00 -4.37 8.82
C PHE A 65 -1.27 -5.19 8.50
N ARG A 66 -1.13 -6.34 7.84
CA ARG A 66 -2.24 -7.26 7.56
C ARG A 66 -2.89 -7.76 8.85
N GLN A 67 -2.09 -8.17 9.83
CA GLN A 67 -2.56 -8.60 11.14
C GLN A 67 -3.29 -7.47 11.89
N TRP A 68 -2.79 -6.24 11.80
CA TRP A 68 -3.48 -5.09 12.38
C TRP A 68 -4.86 -4.86 11.74
N LEU A 69 -4.97 -4.91 10.40
CA LEU A 69 -6.25 -4.79 9.69
C LEU A 69 -7.25 -5.85 10.16
N GLU A 70 -6.79 -7.09 10.29
CA GLU A 70 -7.62 -8.22 10.73
C GLU A 70 -8.08 -8.05 12.18
N HIS A 71 -7.16 -7.78 13.10
CA HIS A 71 -7.47 -7.63 14.52
C HIS A 71 -8.43 -6.45 14.79
N ALA A 72 -8.19 -5.32 14.15
CA ALA A 72 -9.05 -4.15 14.30
C ALA A 72 -10.45 -4.39 13.72
N GLY A 73 -10.54 -5.10 12.59
CA GLY A 73 -11.82 -5.53 12.03
C GLY A 73 -12.58 -6.49 12.95
N GLN A 74 -11.89 -7.48 13.53
CA GLN A 74 -12.47 -8.42 14.51
C GLN A 74 -12.92 -7.71 15.80
N ALA A 75 -12.22 -6.64 16.20
CA ALA A 75 -12.62 -5.80 17.33
C ALA A 75 -13.84 -4.91 17.03
N GLY A 76 -14.41 -4.97 15.83
CA GLY A 76 -15.58 -4.21 15.42
C GLY A 76 -15.30 -2.77 15.01
N GLN A 77 -14.03 -2.40 14.79
CA GLN A 77 -13.68 -1.09 14.27
C GLN A 77 -14.06 -0.99 12.78
N CYS A 78 -14.59 0.16 12.40
CA CYS A 78 -15.02 0.43 11.03
C CYS A 78 -13.91 1.12 10.25
N PHE A 79 -13.39 0.45 9.24
CA PHE A 79 -12.43 1.04 8.32
C PHE A 79 -13.13 1.80 7.19
N ILE A 80 -12.60 2.97 6.86
CA ILE A 80 -12.97 3.69 5.64
C ILE A 80 -11.99 3.23 4.56
N ASN A 81 -12.48 2.46 3.63
CA ASN A 81 -12.05 1.35 2.80
C ASN A 81 -12.01 0.03 3.62
N PRO A 82 -12.74 -1.00 3.16
CA PRO A 82 -12.78 -2.29 3.85
C PRO A 82 -11.38 -2.91 4.02
N PRO A 83 -11.09 -3.56 5.17
CA PRO A 83 -9.80 -4.20 5.41
C PRO A 83 -9.40 -5.19 4.31
N GLU A 84 -10.36 -5.94 3.77
CA GLU A 84 -10.14 -6.91 2.69
C GLU A 84 -9.66 -6.24 1.41
N LEU A 85 -10.21 -5.07 1.08
CA LEU A 85 -9.77 -4.29 -0.07
C LEU A 85 -8.35 -3.75 0.12
N MET A 86 -8.04 -3.27 1.33
CA MET A 86 -6.70 -2.80 1.65
C MET A 86 -5.68 -3.95 1.60
N ALA A 87 -5.99 -5.09 2.21
CA ALA A 87 -5.13 -6.28 2.21
C ALA A 87 -4.87 -6.79 0.78
N TRP A 88 -5.90 -6.81 -0.08
CA TRP A 88 -5.76 -7.18 -1.49
C TRP A 88 -4.89 -6.19 -2.26
N ASN A 89 -5.01 -4.89 -2.00
CA ASN A 89 -4.28 -3.84 -2.72
C ASN A 89 -2.85 -3.62 -2.22
N MET A 90 -2.44 -4.21 -1.10
CA MET A 90 -1.09 -4.06 -0.55
C MET A 90 -0.01 -4.57 -1.49
N GLU A 91 -0.26 -5.70 -2.15
CA GLU A 91 0.64 -6.34 -3.08
C GLU A 91 0.19 -6.09 -4.53
N LYS A 92 1.13 -5.72 -5.41
CA LYS A 92 0.82 -5.36 -6.80
C LYS A 92 0.30 -6.51 -7.66
N THR A 93 0.27 -7.73 -7.14
CA THR A 93 -0.38 -8.91 -7.76
C THR A 93 -1.87 -8.69 -8.07
N TYR A 94 -2.53 -7.74 -7.39
CA TYR A 94 -3.90 -7.34 -7.72
C TYR A 94 -4.09 -6.91 -9.19
N LEU A 95 -3.01 -6.52 -9.87
CA LEU A 95 -3.06 -6.18 -11.30
C LEU A 95 -3.42 -7.40 -12.16
N CYS A 96 -3.02 -8.62 -11.76
CA CYS A 96 -3.42 -9.85 -12.44
C CYS A 96 -4.94 -10.07 -12.29
N ASP A 97 -5.46 -9.93 -11.07
CA ASP A 97 -6.89 -10.09 -10.80
C ASP A 97 -7.74 -9.08 -11.61
N LEU A 98 -7.24 -7.85 -11.74
CA LEU A 98 -7.89 -6.83 -12.55
C LEU A 98 -7.87 -7.19 -14.05
N ALA A 99 -6.73 -7.68 -14.56
CA ALA A 99 -6.61 -8.11 -15.95
C ALA A 99 -7.56 -9.28 -16.26
N GLU A 100 -7.63 -10.28 -15.38
CA GLU A 100 -8.53 -11.42 -15.51
C GLU A 100 -10.01 -11.01 -15.53
N ARG A 101 -10.34 -9.93 -14.86
CA ARG A 101 -11.70 -9.32 -14.86
C ARG A 101 -11.93 -8.38 -16.05
N GLY A 102 -10.99 -8.30 -16.99
CA GLY A 102 -11.12 -7.50 -18.23
C GLY A 102 -10.72 -6.03 -18.10
N ALA A 103 -10.11 -5.62 -17.00
CA ALA A 103 -9.57 -4.27 -16.89
C ALA A 103 -8.33 -4.12 -17.81
N GLN A 104 -8.19 -2.95 -18.42
CA GLN A 104 -6.97 -2.61 -19.16
C GLN A 104 -5.86 -2.24 -18.16
N VAL A 105 -4.92 -3.16 -17.97
CA VAL A 105 -3.73 -2.95 -17.13
C VAL A 105 -2.47 -2.92 -17.99
N ILE A 106 -1.41 -2.29 -17.47
CA ILE A 106 -0.09 -2.36 -18.11
C ILE A 106 0.36 -3.84 -18.07
N PRO A 107 0.82 -4.43 -19.20
CA PRO A 107 1.34 -5.78 -19.22
C PRO A 107 2.40 -5.99 -18.13
N SER A 108 2.19 -6.97 -17.27
CA SER A 108 3.02 -7.21 -16.09
C SER A 108 3.27 -8.70 -15.92
N VAL A 109 4.46 -9.03 -15.46
CA VAL A 109 4.86 -10.40 -15.11
C VAL A 109 5.35 -10.39 -13.68
N PHE A 110 4.81 -11.29 -12.85
CA PHE A 110 5.26 -11.49 -11.47
C PHE A 110 6.23 -12.66 -11.43
N VAL A 111 7.40 -12.42 -10.88
CA VAL A 111 8.49 -13.40 -10.85
C VAL A 111 9.08 -13.51 -9.44
N PRO A 112 9.42 -14.73 -8.99
CA PRO A 112 10.18 -14.92 -7.76
C PRO A 112 11.60 -14.39 -7.96
N LEU A 113 12.08 -13.58 -6.99
CA LEU A 113 13.37 -12.87 -7.04
C LEU A 113 14.58 -13.78 -7.29
N GLN A 114 14.50 -15.06 -6.98
CA GLN A 114 15.67 -15.92 -6.81
C GLN A 114 16.02 -16.83 -8.00
N LYS A 115 15.27 -16.80 -9.09
CA LYS A 115 15.42 -17.84 -10.15
C LYS A 115 15.23 -17.38 -11.59
N THR A 116 15.05 -16.10 -11.86
CA THR A 116 14.66 -15.68 -13.19
C THR A 116 15.65 -14.68 -13.76
N GLU A 117 16.22 -15.03 -14.91
CA GLU A 117 17.05 -14.08 -15.68
C GLU A 117 16.13 -13.05 -16.34
N LEU A 118 16.38 -11.78 -16.06
CA LEU A 118 15.57 -10.68 -16.61
C LEU A 118 15.55 -10.66 -18.14
N ALA A 119 16.67 -11.04 -18.76
CA ALA A 119 16.80 -11.18 -20.21
C ALA A 119 15.78 -12.18 -20.78
N ASP A 120 15.58 -13.30 -20.10
CA ASP A 120 14.64 -14.32 -20.54
C ASP A 120 13.20 -13.83 -20.49
N ILE A 121 12.84 -13.05 -19.43
CA ILE A 121 11.51 -12.45 -19.32
C ILE A 121 11.29 -11.46 -20.48
N LEU A 122 12.20 -10.54 -20.70
CA LEU A 122 12.09 -9.53 -21.76
C LEU A 122 11.94 -10.22 -23.13
N ASN A 123 12.76 -11.24 -23.41
CA ASN A 123 12.70 -11.99 -24.65
C ASN A 123 11.36 -12.74 -24.82
N GLN A 124 10.88 -13.45 -23.78
CA GLN A 124 9.61 -14.17 -23.80
C GLN A 124 8.42 -13.26 -24.03
N GLN A 125 8.46 -12.07 -23.45
CA GLN A 125 7.39 -11.07 -23.59
C GLN A 125 7.53 -10.19 -24.85
N GLY A 126 8.67 -10.25 -25.56
CA GLY A 126 8.97 -9.38 -26.70
C GLY A 126 9.15 -7.91 -26.28
N TRP A 127 9.59 -7.68 -25.05
CA TRP A 127 9.78 -6.31 -24.52
C TRP A 127 11.23 -5.85 -24.75
N THR A 128 11.40 -4.63 -25.25
CA THR A 128 12.71 -3.95 -25.36
C THR A 128 13.07 -3.18 -24.08
N GLU A 129 12.08 -2.85 -23.28
CA GLU A 129 12.26 -2.16 -22.00
C GLU A 129 11.16 -2.60 -21.01
N ALA A 130 11.48 -2.52 -19.73
CA ALA A 130 10.53 -2.78 -18.65
C ALA A 130 10.79 -1.90 -17.43
N VAL A 131 9.84 -1.87 -16.51
CA VAL A 131 10.00 -1.25 -15.19
C VAL A 131 9.84 -2.33 -14.13
N ILE A 132 10.91 -2.57 -13.40
CA ILE A 132 10.92 -3.49 -12.26
C ILE A 132 10.41 -2.73 -11.04
N LYS A 133 9.54 -3.39 -10.27
CA LYS A 133 8.97 -2.82 -9.04
C LYS A 133 8.89 -3.89 -7.97
N PRO A 134 9.15 -3.58 -6.69
CA PRO A 134 8.80 -4.48 -5.60
C PRO A 134 7.29 -4.80 -5.61
N ALA A 135 6.92 -6.03 -5.28
CA ALA A 135 5.51 -6.42 -5.14
C ALA A 135 4.83 -5.59 -4.04
N PHE A 136 5.50 -5.44 -2.89
CA PHE A 136 5.16 -4.48 -1.85
C PHE A 136 6.00 -3.23 -2.03
N GLY A 137 5.40 -2.06 -2.10
CA GLY A 137 6.17 -0.82 -2.24
C GLY A 137 5.31 0.37 -2.62
N GLN A 138 5.81 1.55 -2.27
CA GLN A 138 5.16 2.83 -2.49
C GLN A 138 6.18 3.91 -2.85
N SER A 139 5.69 5.07 -3.28
CA SER A 139 6.49 6.28 -3.56
C SER A 139 7.68 6.07 -4.48
N GLY A 140 7.64 5.05 -5.35
CA GLY A 140 8.72 4.76 -6.30
C GLY A 140 9.98 4.14 -5.70
N LYS A 141 9.98 3.79 -4.41
CA LYS A 141 11.12 3.13 -3.77
C LYS A 141 11.34 1.75 -4.41
N GLY A 142 12.59 1.44 -4.80
CA GLY A 142 12.95 0.20 -5.46
C GLY A 142 12.42 0.05 -6.90
N VAL A 143 11.98 1.14 -7.55
CA VAL A 143 11.53 1.12 -8.95
C VAL A 143 12.70 1.41 -9.86
N VAL A 144 12.96 0.51 -10.83
CA VAL A 144 14.07 0.66 -11.79
C VAL A 144 13.55 0.41 -13.20
N LYS A 145 13.92 1.31 -14.13
CA LYS A 145 13.73 1.09 -15.57
C LYS A 145 14.92 0.33 -16.12
N VAL A 146 14.66 -0.70 -16.92
CA VAL A 146 15.66 -1.54 -17.57
C VAL A 146 15.40 -1.60 -19.08
N CYS A 147 16.49 -1.72 -19.86
CA CYS A 147 16.43 -1.91 -21.31
C CYS A 147 17.15 -3.21 -21.66
N ALA A 148 16.66 -3.94 -22.66
CA ALA A 148 17.22 -5.22 -23.10
C ALA A 148 18.70 -5.13 -23.52
N GLU A 149 19.14 -3.97 -24.00
CA GLU A 149 20.52 -3.72 -24.46
C GLU A 149 21.50 -3.40 -23.31
N ALA A 150 21.01 -3.14 -22.08
CA ALA A 150 21.81 -2.68 -20.94
C ALA A 150 21.49 -3.51 -19.68
N LEU A 151 21.50 -4.83 -19.79
CA LEU A 151 21.14 -5.75 -18.70
C LEU A 151 22.32 -6.04 -17.78
N ASP A 152 22.84 -5.03 -17.08
CA ASP A 152 23.78 -5.20 -15.96
C ASP A 152 23.08 -5.19 -14.59
N VAL A 153 21.75 -5.39 -14.56
CA VAL A 153 20.99 -5.37 -13.32
C VAL A 153 20.91 -6.78 -12.74
N ASN A 154 21.66 -7.02 -11.68
CA ASN A 154 21.54 -8.26 -10.93
C ASN A 154 20.25 -8.23 -10.09
N MET A 155 19.29 -9.12 -10.40
CA MET A 155 18.03 -9.23 -9.66
C MET A 155 18.22 -9.57 -8.17
N ALA A 156 19.38 -10.11 -7.77
CA ALA A 156 19.72 -10.38 -6.37
C ALA A 156 19.96 -9.11 -5.53
N ASP A 157 20.14 -7.95 -6.17
CA ASP A 157 20.33 -6.66 -5.49
C ASP A 157 19.00 -5.95 -5.17
N TYR A 158 17.87 -6.59 -5.48
CA TYR A 158 16.54 -6.06 -5.19
C TYR A 158 16.06 -6.49 -3.80
N PRO A 159 15.56 -5.54 -2.99
CA PRO A 159 14.99 -5.83 -1.68
C PRO A 159 13.65 -6.56 -1.76
#